data_54b025747a62da3c99cacd3fd7ea638c
#
_entry.id   54b025747a62da3c99cacd3fd7ea638c
#
_cell.length_a   1.000
_cell.length_b   1.000
_cell.length_c   1.000
_cell.angle_alpha   90.00
_cell.angle_beta   90.00
_cell.angle_gamma   90.00
#
_symmetry.space_group_name_H-M   'P 1'
#
loop_
_entity.id
_entity.type
_entity.pdbx_description
1 polymer ?
#
loop_
_entity_poly.entity_id
_entity_poly.type
_entity_poly.pdbx_seq_one_letter_code
_entity_poly.pdbx_strand_id
1 'polypeptide(L)'
;VGKPIDILILSNGPGELATWVKPVVAELRHQLGNDRASVRISIVLAPCANASGQELAIARRYPEIDRIQGAEHFLSFLLWGKTQENWDWRDRGIVLFLGGDQFFPIVIGKRLGYRTVIYAEWEARWHRWINRFGVMKSEILERVNPKYTDKFTVVGDLMAEARGKGSQGVWEKEGGEEGFGVWGLGWEVSQIPDSLSSIPHPRFLIGLLPGSKPMKLTLGIPLTLAIAERIHQQQPNVQFVIPVAPTLSLEALAAYANPKNNPVIHQFGWATAELVMPTNDQSLPCLQTPTGVQISLWTEFPAYNMLTQCNLCITTVGANTAELGALAVPMIVLLPTQQLDIMRAWDGIPGLLVNTPGIGSSFAKLINWMALRRVKFLAWPNIWAQREIVPEIVGKLEPDAIAAKILHYLDNPTLLQEMHRNLQSVRGTPGAAEKLVQLVREELEIDQS
;
A
#
# COMPACT_ATOMS: atom_id res chain seq x y z
N VAL A 1 24.75 -9.30 30.16
CA VAL A 1 23.79 -8.31 29.66
C VAL A 1 24.56 -7.38 28.75
N GLY A 2 24.28 -7.40 27.44
CA GLY A 2 24.95 -6.52 26.47
C GLY A 2 24.68 -5.04 26.77
N LYS A 3 25.57 -4.13 26.30
CA LYS A 3 25.32 -2.69 26.43
C LYS A 3 23.99 -2.32 25.75
N PRO A 4 23.17 -1.41 26.34
CA PRO A 4 21.91 -0.95 25.74
C PRO A 4 22.15 -0.34 24.35
N ILE A 5 21.24 -0.61 23.40
CA ILE A 5 21.36 -0.16 22.01
C ILE A 5 20.13 0.64 21.56
N ASP A 6 20.34 1.56 20.62
CA ASP A 6 19.31 2.28 19.90
C ASP A 6 19.16 1.78 18.47
N ILE A 7 17.95 1.55 18.02
CA ILE A 7 17.60 1.39 16.61
C ILE A 7 16.78 2.62 16.20
N LEU A 8 17.37 3.48 15.38
CA LEU A 8 16.70 4.65 14.83
C LEU A 8 16.23 4.36 13.40
N ILE A 9 14.93 4.27 13.21
CA ILE A 9 14.32 4.06 11.90
C ILE A 9 14.01 5.41 11.26
N LEU A 10 14.42 5.59 10.01
CA LEU A 10 14.01 6.69 9.16
C LEU A 10 13.02 6.17 8.13
N SER A 11 11.83 6.78 8.07
CA SER A 11 10.78 6.47 7.09
C SER A 11 10.02 7.74 6.73
N ASN A 12 9.06 7.68 5.81
CA ASN A 12 8.38 8.90 5.38
C ASN A 12 6.88 8.73 5.09
N GLY A 13 6.48 7.84 4.19
CA GLY A 13 5.09 7.74 3.72
C GLY A 13 4.25 6.69 4.46
N PRO A 14 2.91 6.77 4.33
CA PRO A 14 2.01 5.80 4.97
C PRO A 14 2.17 4.39 4.38
N GLY A 15 2.51 4.29 3.09
CA GLY A 15 2.79 3.02 2.43
C GLY A 15 4.01 2.33 3.04
N GLU A 16 5.14 3.03 3.16
CA GLU A 16 6.37 2.54 3.75
C GLU A 16 6.18 2.12 5.22
N LEU A 17 5.39 2.88 5.97
CA LEU A 17 5.05 2.51 7.34
C LEU A 17 4.33 1.16 7.42
N ALA A 18 3.36 0.95 6.54
CA ALA A 18 2.56 -0.27 6.56
C ALA A 18 3.30 -1.49 5.98
N THR A 19 4.10 -1.29 4.92
CA THR A 19 4.70 -2.40 4.17
C THR A 19 6.16 -2.69 4.53
N TRP A 20 6.91 -1.70 5.03
CA TRP A 20 8.33 -1.87 5.38
C TRP A 20 8.57 -1.75 6.89
N VAL A 21 8.05 -0.68 7.51
CA VAL A 21 8.33 -0.45 8.94
C VAL A 21 7.66 -1.51 9.80
N LYS A 22 6.36 -1.77 9.60
CA LYS A 22 5.61 -2.72 10.43
C LYS A 22 6.25 -4.12 10.52
N PRO A 23 6.55 -4.81 9.41
CA PRO A 23 7.19 -6.12 9.49
C PRO A 23 8.61 -6.06 10.07
N VAL A 24 9.37 -4.99 9.78
CA VAL A 24 10.74 -4.85 10.28
C VAL A 24 10.77 -4.60 11.79
N VAL A 25 9.88 -3.77 12.36
CA VAL A 25 9.86 -3.56 13.82
C VAL A 25 9.42 -4.81 14.57
N ALA A 26 8.47 -5.57 14.02
CA ALA A 26 8.08 -6.87 14.58
C ALA A 26 9.25 -7.85 14.59
N GLU A 27 10.00 -7.94 13.49
CA GLU A 27 11.17 -8.81 13.38
C GLU A 27 12.34 -8.32 14.24
N LEU A 28 12.55 -7.01 14.39
CA LEU A 28 13.52 -6.45 15.34
C LEU A 28 13.22 -6.90 16.78
N ARG A 29 11.97 -6.84 17.22
CA ARG A 29 11.57 -7.33 18.53
C ARG A 29 11.75 -8.84 18.68
N HIS A 30 11.42 -9.58 17.64
CA HIS A 30 11.59 -11.04 17.63
C HIS A 30 13.06 -11.44 17.78
N GLN A 31 14.00 -10.81 17.03
CA GLN A 31 15.42 -11.19 17.03
C GLN A 31 16.25 -10.53 18.14
N LEU A 32 15.95 -9.27 18.49
CA LEU A 32 16.73 -8.50 19.47
C LEU A 32 16.11 -8.48 20.87
N GLY A 33 14.85 -8.93 21.02
CA GLY A 33 14.13 -9.01 22.28
C GLY A 33 13.21 -7.83 22.57
N ASN A 34 12.28 -8.06 23.50
CA ASN A 34 11.24 -7.13 23.89
C ASN A 34 11.63 -6.19 25.06
N ASP A 35 12.80 -6.43 25.68
CA ASP A 35 13.27 -5.57 26.76
C ASP A 35 13.70 -4.19 26.23
N ARG A 36 12.86 -3.19 26.51
CA ARG A 36 13.04 -1.80 26.06
C ARG A 36 14.22 -1.10 26.77
N ALA A 37 14.64 -1.61 27.91
CA ALA A 37 15.85 -1.13 28.57
C ALA A 37 17.12 -1.55 27.80
N SER A 38 17.12 -2.72 27.21
CA SER A 38 18.22 -3.23 26.39
C SER A 38 18.15 -2.74 24.94
N VAL A 39 16.97 -2.79 24.30
CA VAL A 39 16.78 -2.41 22.89
C VAL A 39 15.69 -1.34 22.79
N ARG A 40 16.04 -0.14 22.34
CA ARG A 40 15.11 0.96 22.16
C ARG A 40 14.95 1.24 20.66
N ILE A 41 13.70 1.13 20.17
CA ILE A 41 13.34 1.38 18.78
C ILE A 41 12.67 2.74 18.69
N SER A 42 13.28 3.65 17.93
CA SER A 42 12.75 4.99 17.67
C SER A 42 12.48 5.17 16.18
N ILE A 43 11.42 5.89 15.83
CA ILE A 43 11.15 6.26 14.45
C ILE A 43 11.16 7.78 14.30
N VAL A 44 11.79 8.27 13.24
CA VAL A 44 11.73 9.68 12.80
C VAL A 44 11.19 9.70 11.38
N LEU A 45 10.08 10.41 11.20
CA LEU A 45 9.43 10.57 9.91
C LEU A 45 10.04 11.74 9.15
N ALA A 46 10.51 11.47 7.92
CA ALA A 46 10.98 12.51 7.01
C ALA A 46 9.79 13.11 6.23
N PRO A 47 9.89 14.37 5.78
CA PRO A 47 8.88 14.96 4.91
C PRO A 47 8.66 14.15 3.63
N CYS A 48 7.39 13.98 3.24
CA CYS A 48 6.99 13.24 2.05
C CYS A 48 5.98 14.06 1.25
N ALA A 49 6.20 14.19 -0.06
CA ALA A 49 5.26 14.88 -0.96
C ALA A 49 3.88 14.19 -1.02
N ASN A 50 3.84 12.89 -0.73
CA ASN A 50 2.63 12.08 -0.70
C ASN A 50 2.10 11.82 0.72
N ALA A 51 2.56 12.60 1.71
CA ALA A 51 2.10 12.46 3.08
C ALA A 51 0.59 12.61 3.18
N SER A 52 -0.01 11.75 4.01
CA SER A 52 -1.44 11.78 4.33
C SER A 52 -1.75 12.66 5.55
N GLY A 53 -0.72 13.02 6.33
CA GLY A 53 -0.84 13.68 7.63
C GLY A 53 -1.18 12.72 8.78
N GLN A 54 -1.34 11.41 8.49
CA GLN A 54 -1.69 10.39 9.47
C GLN A 54 -0.51 9.46 9.84
N GLU A 55 0.66 9.70 9.25
CA GLU A 55 1.84 8.84 9.42
C GLU A 55 2.21 8.67 10.90
N LEU A 56 2.13 9.76 11.66
CA LEU A 56 2.38 9.75 13.11
C LEU A 56 1.35 8.89 13.85
N ALA A 57 0.06 9.00 13.49
CA ALA A 57 -1.01 8.21 14.08
C ALA A 57 -0.90 6.72 13.72
N ILE A 58 -0.48 6.41 12.50
CA ILE A 58 -0.22 5.03 12.05
C ILE A 58 0.93 4.42 12.85
N ALA A 59 2.06 5.12 12.94
CA ALA A 59 3.24 4.64 13.65
C ALA A 59 2.97 4.40 15.15
N ARG A 60 2.14 5.23 15.78
CA ARG A 60 1.71 5.07 17.19
C ARG A 60 0.92 3.78 17.47
N ARG A 61 0.36 3.15 16.43
CA ARG A 61 -0.36 1.87 16.57
C ARG A 61 0.58 0.66 16.63
N TYR A 62 1.87 0.83 16.38
CA TYR A 62 2.85 -0.25 16.41
C TYR A 62 3.45 -0.37 17.81
N PRO A 63 3.05 -1.39 18.60
CA PRO A 63 3.48 -1.54 19.98
C PRO A 63 4.98 -1.82 20.12
N GLU A 64 5.66 -2.17 19.04
CA GLU A 64 7.09 -2.42 18.96
C GLU A 64 7.94 -1.16 19.09
N ILE A 65 7.36 0.02 18.79
CA ILE A 65 8.07 1.31 18.73
C ILE A 65 8.01 1.99 20.11
N ASP A 66 9.14 2.53 20.54
CA ASP A 66 9.28 3.20 21.84
C ASP A 66 9.11 4.72 21.75
N ARG A 67 9.64 5.34 20.67
CA ARG A 67 9.60 6.79 20.48
C ARG A 67 9.33 7.13 19.02
N ILE A 68 8.49 8.15 18.80
CA ILE A 68 8.09 8.56 17.46
C ILE A 68 8.17 10.07 17.34
N GLN A 69 8.83 10.56 16.27
CA GLN A 69 8.85 11.96 15.91
C GLN A 69 8.22 12.17 14.53
N GLY A 70 7.30 13.13 14.45
CA GLY A 70 6.65 13.54 13.21
C GLY A 70 7.57 14.31 12.26
N ALA A 71 7.13 14.44 11.00
CA ALA A 71 7.90 15.07 9.94
C ALA A 71 8.10 16.59 10.13
N GLU A 72 7.24 17.25 10.90
CA GLU A 72 7.31 18.69 11.21
C GLU A 72 8.60 19.07 11.95
N HIS A 73 9.17 18.15 12.71
CA HIS A 73 10.43 18.36 13.44
C HIS A 73 11.66 17.74 12.76
N PHE A 74 11.49 17.16 11.57
CA PHE A 74 12.56 16.45 10.86
C PHE A 74 13.77 17.33 10.55
N LEU A 75 13.55 18.54 10.02
CA LEU A 75 14.65 19.45 9.65
C LEU A 75 15.47 19.89 10.87
N SER A 76 14.80 20.14 12.01
CA SER A 76 15.48 20.45 13.26
C SER A 76 16.38 19.30 13.71
N PHE A 77 15.89 18.07 13.60
CA PHE A 77 16.68 16.89 13.90
C PHE A 77 17.81 16.67 12.90
N LEU A 78 17.54 16.79 11.59
CA LEU A 78 18.55 16.62 10.55
C LEU A 78 19.69 17.63 10.66
N LEU A 79 19.41 18.92 10.94
CA LEU A 79 20.41 19.97 10.94
C LEU A 79 21.13 20.12 12.28
N TRP A 80 20.42 20.00 13.40
CA TRP A 80 20.97 20.28 14.74
C TRP A 80 20.91 19.09 15.71
N GLY A 81 20.36 17.93 15.30
CA GLY A 81 20.20 16.77 16.19
C GLY A 81 19.12 16.93 17.26
N LYS A 82 18.29 17.97 17.16
CA LYS A 82 17.26 18.28 18.16
C LYS A 82 15.94 17.61 17.79
N THR A 83 15.48 16.69 18.61
CA THR A 83 14.13 16.12 18.54
C THR A 83 13.15 17.03 19.31
N GLN A 84 11.86 16.89 19.01
CA GLN A 84 10.79 17.64 19.69
C GLN A 84 10.82 17.46 21.21
N GLU A 85 11.07 16.25 21.68
CA GLU A 85 11.08 15.88 23.09
C GLU A 85 12.49 15.84 23.68
N ASN A 86 13.51 16.40 22.98
CA ASN A 86 14.92 16.38 23.40
C ASN A 86 15.40 14.97 23.80
N TRP A 87 15.24 14.01 22.92
CA TRP A 87 15.61 12.62 23.18
C TRP A 87 17.08 12.50 23.56
N ASP A 88 17.33 11.67 24.56
CA ASP A 88 18.64 11.11 24.85
C ASP A 88 19.00 10.04 23.82
N TRP A 89 20.31 9.85 23.60
CA TRP A 89 20.83 8.83 22.73
C TRP A 89 21.83 7.94 23.49
N ARG A 90 21.80 6.65 23.19
CA ARG A 90 22.76 5.70 23.72
C ARG A 90 24.07 5.81 22.94
N ASP A 91 25.18 5.38 23.54
CA ASP A 91 26.49 5.42 22.89
C ASP A 91 26.59 4.51 21.68
N ARG A 92 25.63 3.60 21.51
CA ARG A 92 25.64 2.56 20.49
C ARG A 92 24.28 2.41 19.81
N GLY A 93 24.29 2.27 18.49
CA GLY A 93 23.04 2.09 17.76
C GLY A 93 23.20 1.95 16.26
N ILE A 94 22.07 1.79 15.60
CA ILE A 94 21.94 1.72 14.13
C ILE A 94 20.95 2.76 13.65
N VAL A 95 21.28 3.45 12.55
CA VAL A 95 20.30 4.17 11.74
C VAL A 95 19.85 3.23 10.62
N LEU A 96 18.60 2.77 10.72
CA LEU A 96 17.97 1.91 9.74
C LEU A 96 17.07 2.75 8.82
N PHE A 97 17.38 2.78 7.54
CA PHE A 97 16.63 3.54 6.57
C PHE A 97 15.58 2.67 5.86
N LEU A 98 14.31 3.07 6.01
CA LEU A 98 13.14 2.42 5.44
C LEU A 98 12.24 3.43 4.69
N GLY A 99 12.80 4.49 4.13
CA GLY A 99 12.08 5.48 3.32
C GLY A 99 12.59 6.90 3.49
N GLY A 100 12.46 7.70 2.44
CA GLY A 100 12.97 9.07 2.36
C GLY A 100 14.16 9.21 1.44
N ASP A 101 15.05 10.18 1.70
CA ASP A 101 16.30 10.32 0.95
C ASP A 101 17.46 9.61 1.64
N GLN A 102 18.21 8.80 0.88
CA GLN A 102 19.35 8.01 1.37
C GLN A 102 20.53 8.87 1.86
N PHE A 103 20.49 10.18 1.70
CA PHE A 103 21.45 11.11 2.31
C PHE A 103 21.19 11.32 3.81
N PHE A 104 19.94 11.22 4.26
CA PHE A 104 19.59 11.47 5.66
C PHE A 104 20.29 10.55 6.65
N PRO A 105 20.33 9.22 6.44
CA PRO A 105 21.05 8.32 7.35
C PRO A 105 22.54 8.62 7.45
N ILE A 106 23.17 9.18 6.42
CA ILE A 106 24.60 9.59 6.49
C ILE A 106 24.81 10.70 7.51
N VAL A 107 23.99 11.76 7.42
CA VAL A 107 24.10 12.93 8.31
C VAL A 107 23.79 12.53 9.74
N ILE A 108 22.69 11.80 9.93
CA ILE A 108 22.20 11.40 11.25
C ILE A 108 23.14 10.37 11.89
N GLY A 109 23.55 9.33 11.14
CA GLY A 109 24.48 8.30 11.61
C GLY A 109 25.82 8.89 12.05
N LYS A 110 26.38 9.80 11.25
CA LYS A 110 27.63 10.50 11.62
C LYS A 110 27.49 11.33 12.89
N ARG A 111 26.35 11.98 13.09
CA ARG A 111 26.10 12.82 14.28
C ARG A 111 25.97 12.00 15.55
N LEU A 112 25.25 10.87 15.47
CA LEU A 112 24.99 10.00 16.61
C LEU A 112 26.12 9.00 16.87
N GLY A 113 27.09 8.89 15.96
CA GLY A 113 28.11 7.85 16.02
C GLY A 113 27.56 6.46 15.66
N TYR A 114 26.40 6.37 15.01
CA TYR A 114 25.72 5.13 14.70
C TYR A 114 26.09 4.61 13.32
N ARG A 115 26.19 3.29 13.19
CA ARG A 115 26.32 2.63 11.89
C ARG A 115 25.01 2.71 11.13
N THR A 116 25.06 2.58 9.80
CA THR A 116 23.93 2.82 8.91
C THR A 116 23.61 1.57 8.08
N VAL A 117 22.35 1.17 8.10
CA VAL A 117 21.79 0.10 7.27
C VAL A 117 20.67 0.68 6.42
N ILE A 118 20.73 0.47 5.11
CA ILE A 118 19.73 0.96 4.15
C ILE A 118 19.01 -0.21 3.50
N TYR A 119 17.67 -0.17 3.48
CA TYR A 119 16.88 -0.93 2.53
C TYR A 119 16.78 -0.17 1.21
N ALA A 120 17.17 -0.78 0.10
CA ALA A 120 17.16 -0.18 -1.22
C ALA A 120 16.28 -1.00 -2.17
N GLU A 121 15.09 -0.44 -2.52
CA GLU A 121 14.12 -1.08 -3.40
C GLU A 121 14.51 -0.98 -4.88
N TRP A 122 14.94 0.21 -5.33
CA TRP A 122 15.21 0.50 -6.75
C TRP A 122 16.65 0.86 -7.05
N GLU A 123 17.26 1.63 -6.18
CA GLU A 123 18.62 2.14 -6.33
C GLU A 123 19.32 2.24 -4.98
N ALA A 124 20.62 2.07 -5.00
CA ALA A 124 21.47 2.32 -3.85
C ALA A 124 22.43 3.47 -4.18
N ARG A 125 22.46 4.47 -3.34
CA ARG A 125 23.32 5.66 -3.49
C ARG A 125 24.30 5.76 -2.32
N TRP A 126 25.31 6.58 -2.43
CA TRP A 126 26.24 6.93 -1.34
C TRP A 126 27.04 5.76 -0.80
N HIS A 127 27.43 4.79 -1.64
CA HIS A 127 28.11 3.52 -1.28
C HIS A 127 29.33 3.73 -0.35
N ARG A 128 30.07 4.86 -0.53
CA ARG A 128 31.24 5.16 0.29
C ARG A 128 30.89 5.43 1.76
N TRP A 129 29.71 6.02 2.01
CA TRP A 129 29.35 6.61 3.31
C TRP A 129 28.43 5.71 4.15
N ILE A 130 27.77 4.78 3.53
CA ILE A 130 26.86 3.82 4.15
C ILE A 130 27.64 2.56 4.53
N ASN A 131 27.29 1.97 5.68
CA ASN A 131 27.95 0.76 6.17
C ASN A 131 27.41 -0.48 5.48
N ARG A 132 26.07 -0.65 5.36
CA ARG A 132 25.44 -1.85 4.82
C ARG A 132 24.20 -1.54 3.99
N PHE A 133 23.95 -2.34 2.95
CA PHE A 133 22.76 -2.26 2.11
C PHE A 133 22.06 -3.62 2.04
N GLY A 134 20.76 -3.66 2.40
CA GLY A 134 19.85 -4.70 2.03
C GLY A 134 19.13 -4.29 0.74
N VAL A 135 19.37 -4.98 -0.37
CA VAL A 135 18.74 -4.66 -1.65
C VAL A 135 17.60 -5.62 -1.96
N MET A 136 16.56 -5.10 -2.63
CA MET A 136 15.40 -5.90 -2.98
C MET A 136 15.75 -7.04 -3.94
N LYS A 137 16.62 -6.80 -4.93
CA LYS A 137 16.96 -7.76 -5.97
C LYS A 137 18.39 -7.58 -6.50
N SER A 138 18.89 -8.63 -7.15
CA SER A 138 20.27 -8.71 -7.65
C SER A 138 20.61 -7.68 -8.73
N GLU A 139 19.64 -7.25 -9.54
CA GLU A 139 19.87 -6.28 -10.63
C GLU A 139 20.31 -4.90 -10.12
N ILE A 140 20.07 -4.60 -8.84
CA ILE A 140 20.59 -3.40 -8.21
C ILE A 140 22.11 -3.46 -8.12
N LEU A 141 22.67 -4.67 -7.89
CA LEU A 141 24.12 -4.89 -7.76
C LEU A 141 24.88 -4.58 -9.07
N GLU A 142 24.24 -4.74 -10.22
CA GLU A 142 24.87 -4.47 -11.53
C GLU A 142 25.28 -2.99 -11.68
N ARG A 143 24.63 -2.08 -10.92
CA ARG A 143 24.89 -0.63 -10.93
C ARG A 143 25.82 -0.19 -9.81
N VAL A 144 26.29 -1.12 -8.97
CA VAL A 144 27.15 -0.83 -7.82
C VAL A 144 28.62 -0.84 -8.26
N ASN A 145 29.39 0.12 -7.76
CA ASN A 145 30.83 0.10 -7.98
C ASN A 145 31.44 -1.15 -7.31
N PRO A 146 32.21 -1.97 -8.05
CA PRO A 146 32.79 -3.23 -7.54
C PRO A 146 33.54 -3.12 -6.22
N LYS A 147 34.13 -1.95 -5.92
CA LYS A 147 34.83 -1.66 -4.65
C LYS A 147 33.93 -1.77 -3.41
N TYR A 148 32.61 -1.67 -3.56
CA TYR A 148 31.66 -1.62 -2.44
C TYR A 148 30.68 -2.79 -2.43
N THR A 149 30.86 -3.79 -3.28
CA THR A 149 29.93 -4.92 -3.43
C THR A 149 29.78 -5.73 -2.15
N ASP A 150 30.82 -5.80 -1.34
CA ASP A 150 30.87 -6.45 -0.02
C ASP A 150 29.87 -5.85 0.99
N LYS A 151 29.44 -4.60 0.77
CA LYS A 151 28.42 -3.93 1.60
C LYS A 151 27.01 -4.33 1.27
N PHE A 152 26.76 -5.10 0.22
CA PHE A 152 25.45 -5.37 -0.33
C PHE A 152 25.00 -6.81 -0.09
N THR A 153 23.76 -6.97 0.32
CA THR A 153 23.10 -8.27 0.47
C THR A 153 21.73 -8.22 -0.15
N VAL A 154 21.37 -9.20 -0.97
CA VAL A 154 20.01 -9.34 -1.51
C VAL A 154 19.12 -9.89 -0.39
N VAL A 155 18.29 -9.03 0.17
CA VAL A 155 17.37 -9.39 1.25
C VAL A 155 16.00 -9.81 0.71
N GLY A 156 15.59 -9.29 -0.45
CA GLY A 156 14.29 -9.51 -1.01
C GLY A 156 13.36 -8.31 -0.82
N ASP A 157 12.07 -8.52 -1.06
CA ASP A 157 11.07 -7.47 -1.07
C ASP A 157 10.31 -7.38 0.25
N LEU A 158 10.47 -6.27 0.97
CA LEU A 158 9.74 -6.03 2.22
C LEU A 158 8.21 -5.94 2.02
N MET A 159 7.73 -5.54 0.84
CA MET A 159 6.30 -5.54 0.58
C MET A 159 5.72 -6.95 0.52
N ALA A 160 6.52 -7.97 0.20
CA ALA A 160 6.05 -9.36 0.21
C ALA A 160 5.71 -9.85 1.64
N GLU A 161 6.24 -9.20 2.69
CA GLU A 161 5.89 -9.49 4.08
C GLU A 161 4.41 -9.22 4.40
N ALA A 162 3.76 -8.34 3.63
CA ALA A 162 2.34 -8.04 3.80
C ALA A 162 1.44 -9.28 3.64
N ARG A 163 1.93 -10.34 2.95
CA ARG A 163 1.22 -11.63 2.84
C ARG A 163 1.17 -12.40 4.16
N GLY A 164 2.08 -12.11 5.12
CA GLY A 164 2.16 -12.80 6.41
C GLY A 164 2.67 -14.26 6.31
N LYS A 165 3.46 -14.67 7.30
CA LYS A 165 3.78 -16.11 7.49
C LYS A 165 2.51 -16.77 8.07
N GLY A 166 1.60 -17.26 7.24
CA GLY A 166 0.39 -17.98 7.67
C GLY A 166 -0.96 -17.39 7.26
N SER A 167 -1.03 -16.25 6.57
CA SER A 167 -2.25 -15.84 5.90
C SER A 167 -2.45 -16.69 4.65
N GLN A 168 -3.04 -17.86 4.80
CA GLN A 168 -3.53 -18.64 3.65
C GLN A 168 -4.70 -17.86 3.04
N GLY A 169 -4.41 -17.03 2.06
CA GLY A 169 -5.41 -16.38 1.23
C GLY A 169 -6.24 -17.42 0.44
N VAL A 170 -7.29 -16.94 -0.18
CA VAL A 170 -8.17 -17.75 -1.07
C VAL A 170 -7.37 -18.57 -2.10
N TRP A 171 -6.18 -18.11 -2.48
CA TRP A 171 -5.35 -18.66 -3.56
C TRP A 171 -4.32 -19.70 -3.11
N GLU A 172 -4.05 -19.84 -1.79
CA GLU A 172 -2.98 -20.69 -1.26
C GLU A 172 -3.46 -22.10 -0.83
N LYS A 173 -4.75 -22.39 -0.95
CA LYS A 173 -5.32 -23.72 -0.69
C LYS A 173 -5.23 -24.61 -1.92
N GLU A 174 -4.01 -25.08 -2.25
CA GLU A 174 -3.81 -26.14 -3.23
C GLU A 174 -3.56 -27.49 -2.54
N GLY A 175 -4.39 -28.48 -2.88
CA GLY A 175 -4.14 -29.87 -2.52
C GLY A 175 -5.40 -30.70 -2.31
N GLY A 176 -6.16 -30.98 -3.35
CA GLY A 176 -7.28 -31.91 -3.29
C GLY A 176 -7.99 -32.03 -4.63
N GLU A 177 -8.00 -33.24 -5.15
CA GLU A 177 -8.58 -33.64 -6.46
C GLU A 177 -10.01 -33.16 -6.65
N GLU A 178 -10.31 -32.76 -7.91
CA GLU A 178 -11.58 -32.72 -8.61
C GLU A 178 -12.85 -32.47 -7.77
N GLY A 179 -13.17 -31.24 -7.64
CA GLY A 179 -14.48 -30.79 -7.23
C GLY A 179 -14.51 -29.27 -7.42
N PHE A 180 -15.32 -28.77 -8.35
CA PHE A 180 -15.81 -27.38 -8.30
C PHE A 180 -16.62 -27.22 -7.01
N GLY A 181 -15.96 -27.47 -5.88
CA GLY A 181 -16.46 -27.22 -4.54
C GLY A 181 -16.22 -25.77 -4.24
N VAL A 182 -17.32 -25.05 -4.04
CA VAL A 182 -17.46 -23.83 -3.24
C VAL A 182 -16.08 -23.39 -2.72
N TRP A 183 -15.52 -22.33 -3.27
CA TRP A 183 -14.33 -21.67 -2.73
C TRP A 183 -14.65 -21.32 -1.27
N GLY A 184 -14.44 -22.31 -0.41
CA GLY A 184 -14.66 -22.14 1.02
C GLY A 184 -13.70 -21.05 1.48
N LEU A 185 -14.26 -19.94 1.90
CA LEU A 185 -13.59 -18.99 2.75
C LEU A 185 -12.97 -19.82 3.88
N GLY A 186 -11.65 -20.04 3.77
CA GLY A 186 -10.91 -20.82 4.79
C GLY A 186 -10.59 -19.97 5.98
N TRP A 187 -11.59 -19.27 6.46
CA TRP A 187 -11.59 -18.71 7.78
C TRP A 187 -11.93 -19.85 8.75
N GLU A 188 -11.14 -19.98 9.80
CA GLU A 188 -11.80 -20.43 11.01
C GLU A 188 -12.92 -19.45 11.24
N VAL A 189 -14.15 -19.95 11.30
CA VAL A 189 -15.40 -19.17 11.37
C VAL A 189 -15.42 -18.14 12.53
N SER A 190 -14.42 -18.17 13.39
CA SER A 190 -14.24 -17.25 14.54
C SER A 190 -13.63 -15.87 14.24
N GLN A 191 -13.21 -15.58 12.99
CA GLN A 191 -12.55 -14.31 12.66
C GLN A 191 -13.20 -13.49 11.52
N ILE A 192 -14.25 -13.99 10.88
CA ILE A 192 -15.09 -13.18 10.02
C ILE A 192 -16.13 -12.50 10.91
N PRO A 193 -16.29 -11.18 10.88
CA PRO A 193 -17.50 -10.59 11.43
C PRO A 193 -18.70 -11.28 10.77
N ASP A 194 -19.64 -11.80 11.55
CA ASP A 194 -20.86 -12.47 11.05
C ASP A 194 -21.67 -11.65 10.04
N SER A 195 -21.36 -10.35 9.95
CA SER A 195 -21.91 -9.42 8.97
C SER A 195 -21.63 -9.74 7.49
N LEU A 196 -20.57 -10.50 7.19
CA LEU A 196 -20.34 -11.05 5.86
C LEU A 196 -20.99 -12.45 5.70
N SER A 197 -21.48 -13.05 6.78
CA SER A 197 -22.12 -14.38 6.80
C SER A 197 -23.62 -14.36 6.55
N SER A 198 -24.25 -13.19 6.42
CA SER A 198 -25.71 -13.08 6.22
C SER A 198 -26.20 -13.50 4.83
N ILE A 199 -25.30 -13.78 3.89
CA ILE A 199 -25.61 -14.37 2.60
C ILE A 199 -25.10 -15.83 2.64
N PRO A 200 -25.92 -16.83 2.28
CA PRO A 200 -25.46 -18.21 2.22
C PRO A 200 -24.30 -18.33 1.23
N HIS A 201 -23.06 -18.39 1.72
CA HIS A 201 -21.82 -18.56 1.01
C HIS A 201 -21.66 -17.64 -0.22
N PRO A 202 -21.06 -16.45 -0.08
CA PRO A 202 -20.75 -15.60 -1.22
C PRO A 202 -19.85 -16.37 -2.17
N ARG A 203 -20.25 -16.46 -3.43
CA ARG A 203 -19.42 -17.12 -4.45
C ARG A 203 -18.14 -16.36 -4.71
N PHE A 204 -18.19 -15.00 -4.61
CA PHE A 204 -17.05 -14.11 -4.84
C PHE A 204 -17.11 -12.87 -3.94
N LEU A 205 -15.94 -12.45 -3.47
CA LEU A 205 -15.73 -11.18 -2.79
C LEU A 205 -14.92 -10.24 -3.71
N ILE A 206 -15.46 -9.06 -4.01
CA ILE A 206 -14.80 -8.04 -4.83
C ILE A 206 -14.40 -6.84 -3.96
N GLY A 207 -13.10 -6.53 -3.95
CA GLY A 207 -12.58 -5.31 -3.34
C GLY A 207 -12.74 -4.10 -4.26
N LEU A 208 -13.30 -3.01 -3.75
CA LEU A 208 -13.45 -1.75 -4.46
C LEU A 208 -12.51 -0.71 -3.84
N LEU A 209 -11.46 -0.30 -4.57
CA LEU A 209 -10.44 0.63 -4.10
C LEU A 209 -10.46 1.93 -4.94
N PRO A 210 -11.46 2.82 -4.72
CA PRO A 210 -11.63 4.03 -5.52
C PRO A 210 -10.52 5.08 -5.28
N GLY A 211 -9.68 4.87 -4.29
CA GLY A 211 -8.63 5.77 -3.84
C GLY A 211 -8.97 6.48 -2.54
N SER A 212 -8.06 7.34 -2.06
CA SER A 212 -8.21 8.08 -0.78
C SER A 212 -8.24 9.60 -0.96
N LYS A 213 -7.82 10.11 -2.13
CA LYS A 213 -7.78 11.56 -2.39
C LYS A 213 -9.14 12.05 -2.93
N PRO A 214 -9.60 13.27 -2.58
CA PRO A 214 -10.91 13.80 -3.00
C PRO A 214 -11.15 13.66 -4.50
N MET A 215 -10.17 14.00 -5.33
CA MET A 215 -10.27 13.94 -6.78
C MET A 215 -10.56 12.53 -7.30
N LYS A 216 -9.95 11.49 -6.67
CA LYS A 216 -10.20 10.09 -7.03
C LYS A 216 -11.55 9.62 -6.54
N LEU A 217 -11.96 10.02 -5.33
CA LEU A 217 -13.23 9.65 -4.73
C LEU A 217 -14.42 10.23 -5.50
N THR A 218 -14.30 11.46 -6.01
CA THR A 218 -15.34 12.12 -6.79
C THR A 218 -15.78 11.28 -8.00
N LEU A 219 -14.85 10.67 -8.71
CA LEU A 219 -15.15 9.78 -9.84
C LEU A 219 -15.28 8.32 -9.40
N GLY A 220 -14.38 7.87 -8.54
CA GLY A 220 -14.21 6.47 -8.19
C GLY A 220 -15.41 5.88 -7.44
N ILE A 221 -15.99 6.63 -6.49
CA ILE A 221 -17.11 6.11 -5.71
C ILE A 221 -18.34 5.86 -6.61
N PRO A 222 -18.91 6.85 -7.33
CA PRO A 222 -20.11 6.58 -8.14
C PRO A 222 -19.85 5.59 -9.29
N LEU A 223 -18.65 5.55 -9.84
CA LEU A 223 -18.28 4.58 -10.87
C LEU A 223 -18.28 3.15 -10.31
N THR A 224 -17.62 2.92 -9.16
CA THR A 224 -17.54 1.58 -8.57
C THR A 224 -18.89 1.10 -8.06
N LEU A 225 -19.74 1.98 -7.55
CA LEU A 225 -21.13 1.67 -7.20
C LEU A 225 -21.94 1.23 -8.44
N ALA A 226 -21.82 1.98 -9.55
CA ALA A 226 -22.51 1.63 -10.78
C ALA A 226 -22.02 0.27 -11.35
N ILE A 227 -20.73 -0.02 -11.26
CA ILE A 227 -20.16 -1.32 -11.64
C ILE A 227 -20.73 -2.43 -10.74
N ALA A 228 -20.77 -2.21 -9.42
CA ALA A 228 -21.30 -3.18 -8.46
C ALA A 228 -22.77 -3.52 -8.73
N GLU A 229 -23.61 -2.53 -9.04
CA GLU A 229 -25.00 -2.77 -9.43
C GLU A 229 -25.12 -3.66 -10.67
N ARG A 230 -24.30 -3.43 -11.72
CA ARG A 230 -24.31 -4.25 -12.96
C ARG A 230 -23.89 -5.68 -12.70
N ILE A 231 -22.85 -5.86 -11.86
CA ILE A 231 -22.40 -7.21 -11.47
C ILE A 231 -23.49 -7.93 -10.67
N HIS A 232 -24.06 -7.24 -9.67
CA HIS A 232 -25.08 -7.82 -8.79
C HIS A 232 -26.34 -8.23 -9.55
N GLN A 233 -26.74 -7.47 -10.57
CA GLN A 233 -27.88 -7.82 -11.45
C GLN A 233 -27.70 -9.16 -12.16
N GLN A 234 -26.45 -9.54 -12.51
CA GLN A 234 -26.15 -10.79 -13.22
C GLN A 234 -25.72 -11.91 -12.27
N GLN A 235 -25.02 -11.56 -11.19
CA GLN A 235 -24.53 -12.48 -10.16
C GLN A 235 -24.86 -11.94 -8.75
N PRO A 236 -26.07 -12.19 -8.22
CA PRO A 236 -26.50 -11.67 -6.92
C PRO A 236 -25.68 -12.17 -5.72
N ASN A 237 -24.96 -13.30 -5.88
CA ASN A 237 -24.12 -13.88 -4.83
C ASN A 237 -22.72 -13.28 -4.74
N VAL A 238 -22.44 -12.18 -5.45
CA VAL A 238 -21.17 -11.42 -5.33
C VAL A 238 -21.33 -10.41 -4.21
N GLN A 239 -20.32 -10.37 -3.33
CA GLN A 239 -20.21 -9.35 -2.28
C GLN A 239 -19.15 -8.30 -2.64
N PHE A 240 -19.33 -7.10 -2.10
CA PHE A 240 -18.45 -5.97 -2.35
C PHE A 240 -17.95 -5.39 -1.03
N VAL A 241 -16.68 -4.97 -1.00
CA VAL A 241 -16.07 -4.32 0.17
C VAL A 241 -15.18 -3.15 -0.26
N ILE A 242 -15.27 -2.04 0.46
CA ILE A 242 -14.37 -0.89 0.33
C ILE A 242 -13.48 -0.83 1.56
N PRO A 243 -12.15 -0.97 1.44
CA PRO A 243 -11.23 -0.60 2.51
C PRO A 243 -11.21 0.92 2.65
N VAL A 244 -11.70 1.42 3.79
CA VAL A 244 -11.77 2.86 4.06
C VAL A 244 -10.39 3.34 4.51
N ALA A 245 -9.86 4.36 3.81
CA ALA A 245 -8.59 4.93 4.22
C ALA A 245 -8.68 5.53 5.63
N PRO A 246 -7.64 5.38 6.49
CA PRO A 246 -7.67 5.86 7.87
C PRO A 246 -7.82 7.39 8.00
N THR A 247 -7.61 8.11 6.88
CA THR A 247 -7.77 9.57 6.78
C THR A 247 -9.18 10.01 6.43
N LEU A 248 -10.11 9.07 6.22
CA LEU A 248 -11.44 9.34 5.69
C LEU A 248 -12.50 8.82 6.67
N SER A 249 -13.44 9.68 7.11
CA SER A 249 -14.60 9.23 7.87
C SER A 249 -15.64 8.57 6.95
N LEU A 250 -16.52 7.75 7.53
CA LEU A 250 -17.58 7.07 6.78
C LEU A 250 -18.55 8.08 6.13
N GLU A 251 -18.86 9.16 6.84
CA GLU A 251 -19.74 10.24 6.35
C GLU A 251 -19.08 11.00 5.18
N ALA A 252 -17.77 11.26 5.30
CA ALA A 252 -17.02 11.90 4.22
C ALA A 252 -16.94 10.99 2.98
N LEU A 253 -16.78 9.67 3.16
CA LEU A 253 -16.85 8.71 2.05
C LEU A 253 -18.24 8.70 1.41
N ALA A 254 -19.31 8.62 2.21
CA ALA A 254 -20.69 8.59 1.76
C ALA A 254 -21.11 9.88 1.02
N ALA A 255 -20.51 11.02 1.37
CA ALA A 255 -20.76 12.27 0.67
C ALA A 255 -20.44 12.20 -0.83
N TYR A 256 -19.45 11.38 -1.24
CA TYR A 256 -19.12 11.15 -2.66
C TYR A 256 -20.15 10.29 -3.40
N ALA A 257 -20.96 9.52 -2.69
CA ALA A 257 -22.07 8.72 -3.24
C ALA A 257 -23.39 9.52 -3.32
N ASN A 258 -23.42 10.72 -2.75
CA ASN A 258 -24.62 11.56 -2.70
C ASN A 258 -24.63 12.58 -3.85
N PRO A 259 -25.68 12.62 -4.71
CA PRO A 259 -25.75 13.51 -5.85
C PRO A 259 -25.80 15.01 -5.48
N LYS A 260 -26.21 15.34 -4.25
CA LYS A 260 -26.21 16.74 -3.76
C LYS A 260 -24.76 17.25 -3.54
N ASN A 261 -23.84 16.35 -3.21
CA ASN A 261 -22.44 16.68 -2.90
C ASN A 261 -21.50 16.38 -4.06
N ASN A 262 -21.90 15.48 -4.98
CA ASN A 262 -21.09 15.05 -6.10
C ASN A 262 -21.82 15.21 -7.43
N PRO A 263 -21.60 16.31 -8.16
CA PRO A 263 -22.30 16.59 -9.43
C PRO A 263 -21.96 15.61 -10.56
N VAL A 264 -20.85 14.87 -10.43
CA VAL A 264 -20.40 13.84 -11.38
C VAL A 264 -21.47 12.76 -11.56
N ILE A 265 -22.20 12.43 -10.50
CA ILE A 265 -23.27 11.44 -10.52
C ILE A 265 -24.32 11.81 -11.55
N HIS A 266 -24.81 13.08 -11.54
CA HIS A 266 -25.78 13.56 -12.53
C HIS A 266 -25.17 13.65 -13.93
N GLN A 267 -23.90 14.06 -14.04
CA GLN A 267 -23.24 14.25 -15.32
C GLN A 267 -23.11 12.93 -16.12
N PHE A 268 -22.86 11.80 -15.43
CA PHE A 268 -22.68 10.50 -16.07
C PHE A 268 -23.82 9.52 -15.84
N GLY A 269 -24.82 9.87 -15.04
CA GLY A 269 -25.92 8.96 -14.67
C GLY A 269 -25.44 7.75 -13.86
N TRP A 270 -24.38 7.92 -13.05
CA TRP A 270 -23.82 6.82 -12.25
C TRP A 270 -24.60 6.63 -10.95
N ALA A 271 -24.32 5.52 -10.26
CA ALA A 271 -25.06 5.10 -9.08
C ALA A 271 -24.83 6.00 -7.86
N THR A 272 -25.84 6.04 -7.02
CA THR A 272 -25.86 6.70 -5.71
C THR A 272 -25.88 5.65 -4.60
N ALA A 273 -25.55 6.05 -3.37
CA ALA A 273 -25.74 5.20 -2.21
C ALA A 273 -25.90 6.04 -0.94
N GLU A 274 -26.51 5.45 0.06
CA GLU A 274 -26.64 6.00 1.41
C GLU A 274 -25.80 5.19 2.39
N LEU A 275 -25.27 5.86 3.41
CA LEU A 275 -24.54 5.21 4.52
C LEU A 275 -25.56 4.56 5.45
N VAL A 276 -25.41 3.26 5.64
CA VAL A 276 -26.19 2.49 6.60
C VAL A 276 -25.27 2.03 7.72
N MET A 277 -25.58 2.47 8.93
CA MET A 277 -24.84 2.03 10.12
C MET A 277 -25.42 0.72 10.66
N PRO A 278 -24.57 -0.18 11.17
CA PRO A 278 -25.05 -1.45 11.69
C PRO A 278 -25.90 -1.24 12.94
N THR A 279 -26.89 -2.11 13.11
CA THR A 279 -27.75 -2.14 14.31
C THR A 279 -27.18 -3.01 15.43
N ASN A 280 -26.13 -3.78 15.14
CA ASN A 280 -25.42 -4.66 16.07
C ASN A 280 -23.90 -4.57 15.84
N ASP A 281 -23.12 -4.95 16.87
CA ASP A 281 -21.63 -4.90 16.82
C ASP A 281 -21.00 -5.94 15.87
N GLN A 282 -21.78 -6.85 15.34
CA GLN A 282 -21.30 -7.91 14.43
C GLN A 282 -21.39 -7.54 12.95
N SER A 283 -22.08 -6.46 12.60
CA SER A 283 -22.26 -6.02 11.22
C SER A 283 -21.33 -4.87 10.88
N LEU A 284 -20.84 -4.83 9.63
CA LEU A 284 -20.07 -3.69 9.14
C LEU A 284 -21.00 -2.57 8.66
N PRO A 285 -20.60 -1.29 8.80
CA PRO A 285 -21.28 -0.21 8.10
C PRO A 285 -21.18 -0.45 6.58
N CYS A 286 -22.18 -0.01 5.83
CA CYS A 286 -22.20 -0.20 4.39
C CYS A 286 -22.73 1.04 3.64
N LEU A 287 -22.35 1.12 2.37
CA LEU A 287 -23.05 1.96 1.39
C LEU A 287 -24.13 1.09 0.73
N GLN A 288 -25.38 1.54 0.80
CA GLN A 288 -26.53 0.87 0.17
C GLN A 288 -27.04 1.69 -1.00
N THR A 289 -27.08 1.07 -2.18
CA THR A 289 -27.63 1.70 -3.38
C THR A 289 -29.17 1.65 -3.37
N PRO A 290 -29.87 2.48 -4.17
CA PRO A 290 -31.32 2.42 -4.31
C PRO A 290 -31.83 1.06 -4.85
N THR A 291 -31.00 0.33 -5.56
CA THR A 291 -31.29 -1.03 -6.07
C THR A 291 -31.11 -2.13 -5.03
N GLY A 292 -30.67 -1.75 -3.80
CA GLY A 292 -30.50 -2.67 -2.68
C GLY A 292 -29.11 -3.32 -2.59
N VAL A 293 -28.18 -2.97 -3.49
CA VAL A 293 -26.81 -3.50 -3.42
C VAL A 293 -26.10 -2.89 -2.21
N GLN A 294 -25.51 -3.76 -1.38
CA GLN A 294 -24.74 -3.36 -0.20
C GLN A 294 -23.25 -3.52 -0.47
N ILE A 295 -22.49 -2.47 -0.14
CA ILE A 295 -21.03 -2.45 -0.22
C ILE A 295 -20.49 -2.24 1.20
N SER A 296 -19.91 -3.27 1.79
CA SER A 296 -19.35 -3.23 3.14
C SER A 296 -18.19 -2.25 3.26
N LEU A 297 -18.09 -1.53 4.36
CA LEU A 297 -17.03 -0.56 4.63
C LEU A 297 -16.08 -1.13 5.68
N TRP A 298 -14.86 -1.49 5.25
CA TRP A 298 -13.83 -2.03 6.14
C TRP A 298 -12.97 -0.92 6.71
N THR A 299 -12.98 -0.74 8.03
CA THR A 299 -12.30 0.38 8.71
C THR A 299 -10.98 0.00 9.40
N GLU A 300 -10.68 -1.31 9.50
CA GLU A 300 -9.40 -1.73 10.05
C GLU A 300 -8.25 -1.44 9.08
N PHE A 301 -7.16 -0.93 9.59
CA PHE A 301 -5.96 -0.60 8.81
C PHE A 301 -4.70 -1.23 9.44
N PRO A 302 -3.81 -1.82 8.62
CA PRO A 302 -3.94 -2.08 7.18
C PRO A 302 -4.95 -3.19 6.88
N ALA A 303 -5.67 -3.09 5.77
CA ALA A 303 -6.74 -4.01 5.39
C ALA A 303 -6.25 -5.31 4.70
N TYR A 304 -4.99 -5.72 4.94
CA TYR A 304 -4.35 -6.82 4.19
C TYR A 304 -5.06 -8.15 4.34
N ASN A 305 -5.48 -8.48 5.57
CA ASN A 305 -6.20 -9.74 5.83
C ASN A 305 -7.52 -9.82 5.05
N MET A 306 -8.24 -8.72 4.93
CA MET A 306 -9.46 -8.65 4.14
C MET A 306 -9.13 -8.67 2.63
N LEU A 307 -8.15 -7.89 2.17
CA LEU A 307 -7.79 -7.82 0.76
C LEU A 307 -7.33 -9.17 0.20
N THR A 308 -6.59 -9.98 0.99
CA THR A 308 -6.18 -11.32 0.57
C THR A 308 -7.34 -12.31 0.41
N GLN A 309 -8.52 -11.99 0.95
CA GLN A 309 -9.73 -12.77 0.75
C GLN A 309 -10.52 -12.35 -0.50
N CYS A 310 -10.19 -11.21 -1.11
CA CYS A 310 -10.82 -10.80 -2.34
C CYS A 310 -10.40 -11.69 -3.51
N ASN A 311 -11.38 -12.17 -4.28
CA ASN A 311 -11.14 -12.90 -5.52
C ASN A 311 -10.61 -11.97 -6.63
N LEU A 312 -11.06 -10.72 -6.61
CA LEU A 312 -10.65 -9.68 -7.55
C LEU A 312 -10.81 -8.32 -6.88
N CYS A 313 -9.91 -7.38 -7.16
CA CYS A 313 -10.04 -6.00 -6.75
C CYS A 313 -10.19 -5.08 -7.97
N ILE A 314 -11.05 -4.06 -7.84
CA ILE A 314 -11.15 -2.95 -8.79
C ILE A 314 -10.45 -1.76 -8.14
N THR A 315 -9.42 -1.23 -8.78
CA THR A 315 -8.62 -0.17 -8.19
C THR A 315 -8.29 0.94 -9.18
N THR A 316 -7.89 2.10 -8.67
CA THR A 316 -7.34 3.18 -9.49
C THR A 316 -5.80 3.14 -9.49
N VAL A 317 -5.18 3.73 -10.52
CA VAL A 317 -3.72 3.87 -10.60
C VAL A 317 -3.17 4.55 -9.32
N GLY A 318 -2.11 3.99 -8.75
CA GLY A 318 -1.42 4.52 -7.56
C GLY A 318 -0.93 3.45 -6.58
N ALA A 319 -0.70 3.83 -5.31
CA ALA A 319 -0.15 2.96 -4.27
C ALA A 319 -0.94 1.66 -4.07
N ASN A 320 -2.28 1.71 -4.20
CA ASN A 320 -3.12 0.51 -4.10
C ASN A 320 -2.68 -0.61 -5.06
N THR A 321 -2.19 -0.26 -6.28
CA THR A 321 -1.73 -1.28 -7.22
C THR A 321 -0.44 -1.96 -6.75
N ALA A 322 0.40 -1.26 -6.00
CA ALA A 322 1.60 -1.83 -5.39
C ALA A 322 1.23 -2.75 -4.20
N GLU A 323 0.30 -2.31 -3.36
CA GLU A 323 -0.18 -3.10 -2.21
C GLU A 323 -0.86 -4.39 -2.68
N LEU A 324 -1.82 -4.31 -3.60
CA LEU A 324 -2.48 -5.48 -4.18
C LEU A 324 -1.49 -6.40 -4.90
N GLY A 325 -0.52 -5.83 -5.62
CA GLY A 325 0.56 -6.58 -6.24
C GLY A 325 1.42 -7.33 -5.22
N ALA A 326 1.76 -6.69 -4.12
CA ALA A 326 2.50 -7.30 -3.02
C ALA A 326 1.72 -8.43 -2.33
N LEU A 327 0.41 -8.26 -2.18
CA LEU A 327 -0.52 -9.28 -1.65
C LEU A 327 -0.83 -10.38 -2.68
N ALA A 328 -0.38 -10.24 -3.92
CA ALA A 328 -0.72 -11.08 -5.06
C ALA A 328 -2.24 -11.20 -5.31
N VAL A 329 -3.01 -10.17 -4.97
CA VAL A 329 -4.45 -10.14 -5.18
C VAL A 329 -4.75 -9.73 -6.63
N PRO A 330 -5.49 -10.54 -7.41
CA PRO A 330 -5.92 -10.19 -8.74
C PRO A 330 -6.62 -8.84 -8.77
N MET A 331 -6.34 -8.01 -9.79
CA MET A 331 -6.91 -6.67 -9.87
C MET A 331 -7.18 -6.24 -11.30
N ILE A 332 -8.14 -5.33 -11.47
CA ILE A 332 -8.36 -4.54 -12.67
C ILE A 332 -8.12 -3.08 -12.31
N VAL A 333 -7.25 -2.42 -13.07
CA VAL A 333 -6.84 -1.05 -12.81
C VAL A 333 -7.57 -0.08 -13.72
N LEU A 334 -8.25 0.90 -13.13
CA LEU A 334 -9.06 1.88 -13.85
C LEU A 334 -8.38 3.25 -13.87
N LEU A 335 -8.31 3.86 -15.04
CA LEU A 335 -7.91 5.26 -15.22
C LEU A 335 -8.97 5.99 -16.05
N PRO A 336 -9.97 6.63 -15.41
CA PRO A 336 -10.98 7.42 -16.12
C PRO A 336 -10.33 8.67 -16.72
N THR A 337 -10.53 8.89 -18.03
CA THR A 337 -10.05 10.08 -18.73
C THR A 337 -11.15 11.13 -18.91
N GLN A 338 -12.37 10.87 -18.42
CA GLN A 338 -13.54 11.75 -18.56
C GLN A 338 -13.34 13.14 -17.94
N GLN A 339 -12.39 13.26 -16.99
CA GLN A 339 -12.09 14.54 -16.34
C GLN A 339 -10.58 14.76 -16.21
N LEU A 340 -9.83 14.59 -17.30
CA LEU A 340 -8.40 14.92 -17.32
C LEU A 340 -8.12 16.38 -16.96
N ASP A 341 -9.12 17.27 -17.06
CA ASP A 341 -9.02 18.67 -16.63
C ASP A 341 -8.93 18.84 -15.11
N ILE A 342 -9.37 17.82 -14.34
CA ILE A 342 -9.29 17.79 -12.87
C ILE A 342 -7.95 17.24 -12.39
N MET A 343 -7.21 16.50 -13.23
CA MET A 343 -5.89 15.94 -12.90
C MET A 343 -4.77 16.99 -12.95
N ARG A 344 -4.96 18.13 -12.28
CA ARG A 344 -3.94 19.20 -12.17
C ARG A 344 -2.83 18.91 -11.15
N ALA A 345 -2.82 17.74 -10.55
CA ALA A 345 -1.86 17.39 -9.51
C ALA A 345 -0.65 16.61 -10.09
N TRP A 346 0.16 17.29 -10.88
CA TRP A 346 1.52 16.86 -11.18
C TRP A 346 2.47 17.65 -10.31
N ASP A 347 3.32 16.96 -9.55
CA ASP A 347 4.39 17.57 -8.79
C ASP A 347 5.59 17.89 -9.70
N GLY A 348 6.25 19.01 -9.47
CA GLY A 348 7.45 19.43 -10.21
C GLY A 348 7.23 20.48 -11.31
N ILE A 349 8.20 20.63 -12.22
CA ILE A 349 8.19 21.62 -13.33
C ILE A 349 6.94 21.53 -14.22
N PRO A 350 6.39 20.35 -14.53
CA PRO A 350 5.11 20.25 -15.25
C PRO A 350 3.93 20.85 -14.47
N GLY A 351 3.90 20.72 -13.14
CA GLY A 351 2.85 21.29 -12.29
C GLY A 351 2.87 22.82 -12.29
N LEU A 352 4.06 23.44 -12.40
CA LEU A 352 4.20 24.89 -12.44
C LEU A 352 3.65 25.50 -13.75
N LEU A 353 3.83 24.80 -14.88
CA LEU A 353 3.34 25.21 -16.21
C LEU A 353 1.82 25.05 -16.37
N VAL A 354 1.25 24.02 -15.71
CA VAL A 354 -0.19 23.75 -15.71
C VAL A 354 -0.99 24.76 -14.88
N ASN A 355 -0.36 25.38 -13.89
CA ASN A 355 -1.00 26.34 -12.98
C ASN A 355 -0.98 27.80 -13.48
N THR A 356 -0.48 28.09 -14.70
CA THR A 356 -0.52 29.44 -15.27
C THR A 356 -1.93 29.82 -15.72
N PRO A 357 -2.46 30.98 -15.27
CA PRO A 357 -3.80 31.44 -15.67
C PRO A 357 -3.88 31.69 -17.18
N GLY A 358 -4.89 31.09 -17.85
CA GLY A 358 -5.26 31.38 -19.25
C GLY A 358 -4.73 30.40 -20.31
N ILE A 359 -3.67 29.61 -20.06
CA ILE A 359 -3.10 28.66 -21.02
C ILE A 359 -3.18 27.22 -20.50
N GLY A 360 -3.54 27.04 -19.23
CA GLY A 360 -3.36 25.80 -18.48
C GLY A 360 -4.18 24.60 -18.95
N SER A 361 -5.41 24.75 -19.42
CA SER A 361 -6.28 23.58 -19.67
C SER A 361 -5.92 22.81 -20.94
N SER A 362 -5.66 23.49 -22.03
CA SER A 362 -5.31 22.84 -23.32
C SER A 362 -3.87 22.28 -23.30
N PHE A 363 -2.95 22.98 -22.63
CA PHE A 363 -1.58 22.53 -22.46
C PHE A 363 -1.48 21.34 -21.50
N ALA A 364 -2.27 21.34 -20.41
CA ALA A 364 -2.38 20.21 -19.48
C ALA A 364 -2.91 18.95 -20.19
N LYS A 365 -3.93 19.09 -21.06
CA LYS A 365 -4.44 17.98 -21.89
C LYS A 365 -3.37 17.41 -22.80
N LEU A 366 -2.59 18.28 -23.45
CA LEU A 366 -1.54 17.86 -24.37
C LEU A 366 -0.38 17.19 -23.65
N ILE A 367 0.06 17.72 -22.50
CA ILE A 367 1.15 17.14 -21.70
C ILE A 367 0.70 15.80 -21.11
N ASN A 368 -0.52 15.72 -20.55
CA ASN A 368 -1.07 14.48 -20.02
C ASN A 368 -1.21 13.42 -21.12
N TRP A 369 -1.68 13.83 -22.31
CA TRP A 369 -1.78 12.94 -23.46
C TRP A 369 -0.41 12.45 -23.95
N MET A 370 0.61 13.34 -24.04
CA MET A 370 1.96 12.94 -24.40
C MET A 370 2.64 12.07 -23.33
N ALA A 371 2.42 12.37 -22.05
CA ALA A 371 2.94 11.60 -20.94
C ALA A 371 2.33 10.19 -20.91
N LEU A 372 1.01 10.08 -21.05
CA LEU A 372 0.30 8.79 -21.13
C LEU A 372 0.75 7.93 -22.34
N ARG A 373 1.12 8.56 -23.47
CA ARG A 373 1.66 7.82 -24.63
C ARG A 373 3.10 7.32 -24.43
N ARG A 374 3.88 7.96 -23.57
CA ARG A 374 5.26 7.54 -23.24
C ARG A 374 5.34 6.51 -22.14
N VAL A 375 4.32 6.44 -21.26
CA VAL A 375 4.25 5.47 -20.19
C VAL A 375 3.61 4.20 -20.72
N LYS A 376 4.40 3.13 -20.79
CA LYS A 376 3.94 1.84 -21.31
C LYS A 376 2.95 1.16 -20.36
N PHE A 377 3.15 1.29 -19.05
CA PHE A 377 2.33 0.70 -18.00
C PHE A 377 2.08 1.70 -16.88
N LEU A 378 0.90 1.60 -16.23
CA LEU A 378 0.44 2.49 -15.16
C LEU A 378 0.36 1.79 -13.80
N ALA A 379 0.02 0.50 -13.80
CA ALA A 379 -0.02 -0.32 -12.60
C ALA A 379 1.39 -0.78 -12.23
N TRP A 380 1.72 -0.68 -10.95
CA TRP A 380 3.02 -1.12 -10.45
C TRP A 380 3.38 -2.55 -10.83
N PRO A 381 2.48 -3.56 -10.73
CA PRO A 381 2.79 -4.92 -11.16
C PRO A 381 3.22 -5.01 -12.63
N ASN A 382 2.56 -4.29 -13.53
CA ASN A 382 2.92 -4.28 -14.95
C ASN A 382 4.27 -3.59 -15.20
N ILE A 383 4.54 -2.50 -14.44
CA ILE A 383 5.83 -1.81 -14.47
C ILE A 383 6.94 -2.74 -14.01
N TRP A 384 6.75 -3.48 -12.92
CA TRP A 384 7.73 -4.43 -12.40
C TRP A 384 7.97 -5.60 -13.35
N ALA A 385 6.89 -6.14 -13.92
CA ALA A 385 6.95 -7.26 -14.87
C ALA A 385 7.45 -6.86 -16.27
N GLN A 386 7.50 -5.56 -16.60
CA GLN A 386 7.74 -5.02 -17.95
C GLN A 386 6.78 -5.61 -19.02
N ARG A 387 5.64 -6.12 -18.58
CA ARG A 387 4.54 -6.65 -19.40
C ARG A 387 3.21 -6.49 -18.68
N GLU A 388 2.11 -6.59 -19.39
CA GLU A 388 0.79 -6.59 -18.77
C GLU A 388 0.56 -7.95 -18.06
N ILE A 389 0.38 -7.90 -16.75
CA ILE A 389 -0.02 -9.03 -15.91
C ILE A 389 -1.32 -8.76 -15.16
N VAL A 390 -1.72 -7.50 -15.08
CA VAL A 390 -3.04 -7.06 -14.62
C VAL A 390 -3.64 -6.13 -15.67
N PRO A 391 -4.94 -6.22 -15.98
CA PRO A 391 -5.58 -5.36 -16.97
C PRO A 391 -5.59 -3.90 -16.54
N GLU A 392 -5.24 -3.00 -17.47
CA GLU A 392 -5.36 -1.55 -17.31
C GLU A 392 -6.42 -1.01 -18.28
N ILE A 393 -7.51 -0.49 -17.75
CA ILE A 393 -8.59 0.11 -18.55
C ILE A 393 -8.46 1.63 -18.47
N VAL A 394 -8.01 2.22 -19.58
CA VAL A 394 -7.75 3.65 -19.69
C VAL A 394 -8.73 4.25 -20.71
N GLY A 395 -9.39 5.32 -20.35
CA GLY A 395 -10.28 6.01 -21.29
C GLY A 395 -11.61 6.47 -20.69
N LYS A 396 -12.60 6.61 -21.57
CA LYS A 396 -13.97 6.83 -21.13
C LYS A 396 -14.50 5.52 -20.56
N LEU A 397 -14.69 5.49 -19.24
CA LEU A 397 -15.09 4.29 -18.53
C LEU A 397 -16.62 4.19 -18.49
N GLU A 398 -17.14 3.11 -19.05
CA GLU A 398 -18.56 2.77 -19.03
C GLU A 398 -18.79 1.60 -18.06
N PRO A 399 -19.66 1.75 -17.03
CA PRO A 399 -19.88 0.73 -16.00
C PRO A 399 -20.24 -0.65 -16.58
N ASP A 400 -21.06 -0.68 -17.62
CA ASP A 400 -21.52 -1.94 -18.25
C ASP A 400 -20.36 -2.71 -18.89
N ALA A 401 -19.46 -2.01 -19.60
CA ALA A 401 -18.29 -2.64 -20.24
C ALA A 401 -17.29 -3.19 -19.20
N ILE A 402 -17.12 -2.45 -18.09
CA ILE A 402 -16.24 -2.86 -17.00
C ILE A 402 -16.85 -4.06 -16.27
N ALA A 403 -18.14 -4.01 -15.93
CA ALA A 403 -18.84 -5.11 -15.29
C ALA A 403 -18.78 -6.39 -16.13
N ALA A 404 -19.01 -6.30 -17.46
CA ALA A 404 -18.87 -7.45 -18.37
C ALA A 404 -17.45 -8.04 -18.34
N LYS A 405 -16.42 -7.21 -18.29
CA LYS A 405 -15.03 -7.69 -18.19
C LYS A 405 -14.76 -8.38 -16.85
N ILE A 406 -15.29 -7.84 -15.75
CA ILE A 406 -15.15 -8.45 -14.41
C ILE A 406 -15.87 -9.80 -14.38
N LEU A 407 -17.10 -9.88 -14.85
CA LEU A 407 -17.86 -11.13 -14.93
C LEU A 407 -17.13 -12.18 -15.76
N HIS A 408 -16.51 -11.79 -16.88
CA HIS A 408 -15.65 -12.70 -17.66
C HIS A 408 -14.51 -13.31 -16.82
N TYR A 409 -13.85 -12.54 -15.94
CA TYR A 409 -12.82 -13.06 -15.03
C TYR A 409 -13.43 -13.97 -13.95
N LEU A 410 -14.59 -13.63 -13.39
CA LEU A 410 -15.26 -14.44 -12.38
C LEU A 410 -15.75 -15.79 -12.94
N ASP A 411 -16.19 -15.78 -14.20
CA ASP A 411 -16.65 -17.00 -14.90
C ASP A 411 -15.48 -17.87 -15.39
N ASN A 412 -14.24 -17.31 -15.38
CA ASN A 412 -13.03 -18.02 -15.79
C ASN A 412 -11.96 -18.00 -14.68
N PRO A 413 -12.12 -18.80 -13.61
CA PRO A 413 -11.21 -18.79 -12.45
C PRO A 413 -9.75 -19.04 -12.79
N THR A 414 -9.46 -19.76 -13.88
CA THR A 414 -8.09 -20.00 -14.37
C THR A 414 -7.36 -18.70 -14.73
N LEU A 415 -8.06 -17.70 -15.25
CA LEU A 415 -7.49 -16.37 -15.55
C LEU A 415 -7.10 -15.64 -14.27
N LEU A 416 -7.91 -15.73 -13.23
CA LEU A 416 -7.62 -15.15 -11.93
C LEU A 416 -6.42 -15.85 -11.27
N GLN A 417 -6.35 -17.19 -11.34
CA GLN A 417 -5.21 -17.97 -10.83
C GLN A 417 -3.92 -17.63 -11.59
N GLU A 418 -3.98 -17.48 -12.90
CA GLU A 418 -2.83 -17.05 -13.69
C GLU A 418 -2.36 -15.65 -13.28
N MET A 419 -3.29 -14.69 -13.12
CA MET A 419 -2.99 -13.36 -12.64
C MET A 419 -2.34 -13.40 -11.25
N HIS A 420 -2.87 -14.19 -10.32
CA HIS A 420 -2.30 -14.39 -9.00
C HIS A 420 -0.86 -14.91 -9.06
N ARG A 421 -0.60 -15.99 -9.83
CA ARG A 421 0.74 -16.55 -10.02
C ARG A 421 1.71 -15.54 -10.64
N ASN A 422 1.27 -14.79 -11.64
CA ASN A 422 2.07 -13.73 -12.24
C ASN A 422 2.43 -12.64 -11.22
N LEU A 423 1.49 -12.22 -10.37
CA LEU A 423 1.73 -11.25 -9.30
C LEU A 423 2.73 -11.79 -8.26
N GLN A 424 2.62 -13.06 -7.86
CA GLN A 424 3.58 -13.70 -6.96
C GLN A 424 5.01 -13.70 -7.55
N SER A 425 5.14 -14.03 -8.84
CA SER A 425 6.44 -14.12 -9.51
C SER A 425 7.20 -12.79 -9.58
N VAL A 426 6.48 -11.66 -9.54
CA VAL A 426 7.08 -10.32 -9.68
C VAL A 426 7.67 -9.81 -8.35
N ARG A 427 7.05 -10.15 -7.22
CA ARG A 427 7.46 -9.61 -5.90
C ARG A 427 8.19 -10.61 -5.00
N GLY A 428 8.32 -11.87 -5.43
CA GLY A 428 9.03 -12.89 -4.65
C GLY A 428 8.25 -13.37 -3.41
N THR A 429 8.98 -13.95 -2.46
CA THR A 429 8.45 -14.56 -1.24
C THR A 429 8.78 -13.73 -0.01
N PRO A 430 8.00 -13.83 1.10
CA PRO A 430 8.35 -13.27 2.40
C PRO A 430 9.72 -13.76 2.92
N GLY A 431 10.32 -12.99 3.85
CA GLY A 431 11.61 -13.29 4.46
C GLY A 431 12.64 -12.15 4.34
N ALA A 432 12.25 -11.04 3.70
CA ALA A 432 13.11 -9.87 3.54
C ALA A 432 13.37 -9.16 4.87
N ALA A 433 12.36 -9.06 5.75
CA ALA A 433 12.49 -8.44 7.07
C ALA A 433 13.48 -9.20 7.94
N GLU A 434 13.40 -10.54 7.96
CA GLU A 434 14.32 -11.40 8.70
C GLU A 434 15.77 -11.19 8.27
N LYS A 435 16.04 -11.19 6.95
CA LYS A 435 17.38 -10.95 6.40
C LYS A 435 17.88 -9.53 6.67
N LEU A 436 16.98 -8.52 6.57
CA LEU A 436 17.38 -7.14 6.85
C LEU A 436 17.74 -6.94 8.33
N VAL A 437 16.97 -7.53 9.24
CA VAL A 437 17.27 -7.49 10.68
C VAL A 437 18.55 -8.26 11.00
N GLN A 438 18.83 -9.35 10.28
CA GLN A 438 20.13 -10.03 10.41
C GLN A 438 21.29 -9.10 10.04
N LEU A 439 21.19 -8.29 8.99
CA LEU A 439 22.20 -7.27 8.67
C LEU A 439 22.35 -6.22 9.78
N VAL A 440 21.26 -5.83 10.41
CA VAL A 440 21.29 -4.91 11.57
C VAL A 440 22.08 -5.54 12.72
N ARG A 441 21.89 -6.84 13.00
CA ARG A 441 22.62 -7.56 14.03
C ARG A 441 24.12 -7.64 13.72
N GLU A 442 24.48 -8.00 12.50
CA GLU A 442 25.88 -8.06 12.06
C GLU A 442 26.59 -6.72 12.26
N GLU A 443 25.93 -5.59 11.89
CA GLU A 443 26.50 -4.26 12.06
C GLU A 443 26.59 -3.86 13.55
N LEU A 444 25.71 -4.34 14.41
CA LEU A 444 25.83 -4.18 15.86
C LEU A 444 26.99 -4.98 16.47
N GLU A 445 27.32 -6.16 15.94
CA GLU A 445 28.42 -6.99 16.42
C GLU A 445 29.79 -6.39 16.06
N ILE A 446 29.92 -5.84 14.85
CA ILE A 446 31.17 -5.15 14.41
C ILE A 446 31.47 -3.95 15.31
N ASP A 447 30.47 -3.29 15.84
CA ASP A 447 30.63 -2.15 16.76
C ASP A 447 31.11 -2.56 18.17
N GLN A 448 31.20 -3.87 18.44
CA GLN A 448 31.75 -4.42 19.69
C GLN A 448 33.27 -4.76 19.62
N SER A 449 33.81 -4.91 18.41
CA SER A 449 35.19 -5.25 18.16
C SER A 449 36.05 -3.99 17.95
#